data_8a32c161c3d7341d8979972480cefbd2
#
_entry.id   8a32c161c3d7341d8979972480cefbd2
#
_cell.length_a   1.000
_cell.length_b   1.000
_cell.length_c   1.000
_cell.angle_alpha   90.00
_cell.angle_beta   90.00
_cell.angle_gamma   90.00
#
_symmetry.space_group_name_H-M   'P 1'
#
loop_
_entity.id
_entity.type
_entity.pdbx_description
1 polymer ?
#
loop_
_entity_poly.entity_id
_entity_poly.type
_entity_poly.pdbx_seq_one_letter_code
_entity_poly.pdbx_strand_id
1 'polypeptide(L)'
;VYNVYAKPKKGRILILSNYYVNNHIHSTYSFSPYTPSEAARQAAKAGLATAGIMDHDSIGGAREFMAECAKVGIAPTIGMECRVKTEDTPLFGRLINNPDQKSIAYVAMHGIPESQIDRVEKFIAPYRACRNVRNRDMLGKIAELTGFSFKFDRDISPISLYGKGGTVTERHLLYLLVKTIMENYAKGEEIVNYLGEKLGITVAGKLLGYLSDTENPYYDYDLLGVLKSDLVPKIYLPADRECPHITEYIEFTKSIGAISAYAYLGDVEGSVTGDKKAQKFEDDYIDILFNTLADLGFNAVTYMPSRNTMAQLELIMQKCANMNLLQISGEDINTPRQSFVCEAMADPAFAGLIESTWALIGHQKATKADIQNGMFSEKTIAAYPVLNDRIKHFASIGR
;
A
#
# COMPACT_ATOMS: atom_id res chain seq x y z
N VAL A 1 -6.60 -27.08 -4.21
CA VAL A 1 -6.15 -27.87 -5.39
C VAL A 1 -6.58 -27.11 -6.64
N TYR A 2 -5.88 -26.07 -7.05
CA TYR A 2 -5.89 -25.63 -8.45
C TYR A 2 -4.50 -25.14 -8.80
N ASN A 3 -3.70 -26.07 -9.32
CA ASN A 3 -2.45 -25.78 -9.98
C ASN A 3 -2.78 -25.74 -11.49
N VAL A 4 -3.15 -24.58 -12.02
CA VAL A 4 -3.36 -24.38 -13.46
C VAL A 4 -2.77 -23.02 -13.84
N TYR A 5 -1.43 -22.92 -13.81
CA TYR A 5 -0.74 -21.93 -14.62
C TYR A 5 0.33 -22.65 -15.41
N ALA A 6 0.02 -22.91 -16.68
CA ALA A 6 0.99 -23.40 -17.63
C ALA A 6 2.09 -22.35 -17.82
N LYS A 7 3.35 -22.72 -17.62
CA LYS A 7 4.51 -21.87 -17.91
C LYS A 7 4.39 -21.33 -19.34
N PRO A 8 4.51 -20.02 -19.57
CA PRO A 8 4.48 -19.47 -20.91
C PRO A 8 5.66 -20.03 -21.72
N LYS A 9 5.37 -20.52 -22.92
CA LYS A 9 6.38 -20.98 -23.87
C LYS A 9 7.30 -19.81 -24.23
N LYS A 10 8.62 -20.00 -24.12
CA LYS A 10 9.67 -19.08 -24.62
C LYS A 10 9.36 -18.74 -26.09
N GLY A 11 8.94 -17.50 -26.37
CA GLY A 11 8.67 -17.05 -27.74
C GLY A 11 7.66 -15.90 -27.89
N ARG A 12 7.03 -15.41 -26.80
CA ARG A 12 6.00 -14.37 -26.85
C ARG A 12 6.30 -13.10 -26.05
N ILE A 13 7.57 -12.80 -25.78
CA ILE A 13 7.99 -11.76 -24.82
C ILE A 13 7.86 -10.33 -25.39
N LEU A 14 7.66 -10.12 -26.68
CA LEU A 14 7.72 -8.77 -27.30
C LEU A 14 6.40 -8.02 -27.43
N ILE A 15 5.26 -8.57 -26.98
CA ILE A 15 3.95 -7.89 -27.04
C ILE A 15 3.35 -7.63 -25.64
N LEU A 16 3.94 -8.13 -24.56
CA LEU A 16 3.38 -8.08 -23.21
C LEU A 16 3.75 -6.81 -22.41
N SER A 17 4.71 -6.01 -22.83
CA SER A 17 5.19 -4.83 -22.07
C SER A 17 4.15 -3.72 -21.82
N ASN A 18 3.04 -3.71 -22.57
CA ASN A 18 1.97 -2.71 -22.39
C ASN A 18 0.87 -3.12 -21.42
N TYR A 19 0.91 -4.33 -20.86
CA TYR A 19 -0.15 -4.88 -20.01
C TYR A 19 0.16 -4.83 -18.52
N TYR A 20 1.43 -4.69 -18.14
CA TYR A 20 1.76 -4.71 -16.72
C TYR A 20 1.78 -3.29 -16.16
N VAL A 21 0.93 -3.09 -15.19
CA VAL A 21 0.76 -1.85 -14.44
C VAL A 21 0.76 -2.15 -12.96
N ASN A 22 1.33 -1.27 -12.13
CA ASN A 22 1.21 -1.35 -10.68
C ASN A 22 1.15 0.06 -10.08
N ASN A 23 0.07 0.37 -9.36
CA ASN A 23 -0.17 1.67 -8.75
C ASN A 23 0.14 1.72 -7.25
N HIS A 24 0.77 0.67 -6.66
CA HIS A 24 0.96 0.58 -5.21
C HIS A 24 2.34 0.04 -4.83
N ILE A 25 3.36 0.88 -4.97
CA ILE A 25 4.75 0.53 -4.63
C ILE A 25 5.22 1.44 -3.51
N HIS A 26 5.61 0.87 -2.37
CA HIS A 26 6.20 1.59 -1.26
C HIS A 26 7.69 1.86 -1.47
N SER A 27 8.17 2.93 -0.86
CA SER A 27 9.60 3.27 -0.84
C SER A 27 10.15 3.38 0.60
N THR A 28 11.41 3.74 0.72
CA THR A 28 12.05 4.05 2.00
C THR A 28 11.42 5.24 2.73
N TYR A 29 10.49 5.96 2.11
CA TYR A 29 9.70 7.01 2.78
C TYR A 29 8.56 6.47 3.66
N SER A 30 8.18 5.20 3.49
CA SER A 30 7.39 4.45 4.48
C SER A 30 8.21 3.26 5.00
N PHE A 31 7.97 2.04 4.52
CA PHE A 31 8.83 0.90 4.83
C PHE A 31 8.96 0.00 3.60
N SER A 32 10.11 0.00 2.99
CA SER A 32 10.43 -0.81 1.81
C SER A 32 11.95 -0.96 1.68
N PRO A 33 12.45 -2.02 1.03
CA PRO A 33 13.88 -2.12 0.70
C PRO A 33 14.30 -1.14 -0.42
N TYR A 34 13.35 -0.51 -1.10
CA TYR A 34 13.60 0.29 -2.30
C TYR A 34 13.55 1.79 -2.00
N THR A 35 14.60 2.53 -2.36
CA THR A 35 14.47 3.98 -2.52
C THR A 35 13.48 4.29 -3.64
N PRO A 36 12.92 5.52 -3.73
CA PRO A 36 12.05 5.88 -4.84
C PRO A 36 12.67 5.61 -6.21
N SER A 37 13.96 5.94 -6.37
CA SER A 37 14.71 5.66 -7.61
C SER A 37 14.86 4.16 -7.86
N GLU A 38 15.14 3.35 -6.83
CA GLU A 38 15.26 1.91 -6.97
C GLU A 38 13.91 1.28 -7.31
N ALA A 39 12.82 1.72 -6.69
CA ALA A 39 11.47 1.26 -7.01
C ALA A 39 11.13 1.47 -8.49
N ALA A 40 11.46 2.64 -9.05
CA ALA A 40 11.27 2.92 -10.47
C ALA A 40 12.12 2.00 -11.38
N ARG A 41 13.40 1.79 -11.03
CA ARG A 41 14.29 0.88 -11.78
C ARG A 41 13.82 -0.57 -11.73
N GLN A 42 13.39 -1.06 -10.57
CA GLN A 42 12.87 -2.42 -10.43
C GLN A 42 11.56 -2.61 -11.20
N ALA A 43 10.67 -1.62 -11.19
CA ALA A 43 9.46 -1.63 -12.00
C ALA A 43 9.78 -1.72 -13.51
N ALA A 44 10.72 -0.91 -14.00
CA ALA A 44 11.17 -0.97 -15.39
C ALA A 44 11.83 -2.31 -15.74
N LYS A 45 12.70 -2.82 -14.86
CA LYS A 45 13.35 -4.13 -15.03
C LYS A 45 12.35 -5.29 -15.07
N ALA A 46 11.26 -5.18 -14.31
CA ALA A 46 10.16 -6.14 -14.32
C ALA A 46 9.27 -6.05 -15.57
N GLY A 47 9.47 -5.03 -16.42
CA GLY A 47 8.71 -4.83 -17.66
C GLY A 47 7.38 -4.12 -17.46
N LEU A 48 7.20 -3.35 -16.38
CA LEU A 48 6.02 -2.54 -16.20
C LEU A 48 6.00 -1.35 -17.18
N ALA A 49 4.84 -1.07 -17.76
CA ALA A 49 4.62 0.14 -18.57
C ALA A 49 4.42 1.38 -17.68
N THR A 50 3.84 1.17 -16.50
CA THR A 50 3.54 2.23 -15.52
C THR A 50 3.86 1.75 -14.12
N ALA A 51 4.23 2.67 -13.24
CA ALA A 51 4.42 2.38 -11.82
C ALA A 51 3.91 3.53 -10.96
N GLY A 52 3.31 3.20 -9.80
CA GLY A 52 2.80 4.18 -8.84
C GLY A 52 3.51 4.10 -7.50
N ILE A 53 4.04 5.23 -7.01
CA ILE A 53 4.51 5.33 -5.64
C ILE A 53 3.33 5.56 -4.70
N MET A 54 3.29 4.82 -3.58
CA MET A 54 2.17 4.82 -2.63
C MET A 54 2.67 4.63 -1.20
N ASP A 55 3.41 5.61 -0.67
CA ASP A 55 3.93 5.52 0.69
C ASP A 55 2.86 5.81 1.75
N HIS A 56 2.94 5.13 2.90
CA HIS A 56 2.09 5.41 4.06
C HIS A 56 2.39 6.78 4.63
N ASP A 57 1.37 7.63 4.76
CA ASP A 57 1.42 8.96 5.37
C ASP A 57 2.62 9.81 4.91
N SER A 58 3.09 9.62 3.67
CA SER A 58 4.24 10.33 3.10
C SER A 58 4.10 10.53 1.60
N ILE A 59 4.49 11.70 1.15
CA ILE A 59 4.61 12.08 -0.27
C ILE A 59 6.06 12.44 -0.63
N GLY A 60 6.98 12.27 0.33
CA GLY A 60 8.37 12.75 0.21
C GLY A 60 9.16 12.13 -0.95
N GLY A 61 8.85 10.88 -1.31
CA GLY A 61 9.51 10.15 -2.40
C GLY A 61 9.03 10.51 -3.81
N ALA A 62 7.91 11.23 -3.96
CA ALA A 62 7.22 11.40 -5.23
C ALA A 62 8.07 12.06 -6.32
N ARG A 63 8.77 13.17 -6.02
CA ARG A 63 9.59 13.89 -7.00
C ARG A 63 10.79 13.07 -7.48
N GLU A 64 11.46 12.37 -6.57
CA GLU A 64 12.56 11.45 -6.91
C GLU A 64 12.07 10.32 -7.81
N PHE A 65 10.95 9.70 -7.42
CA PHE A 65 10.34 8.61 -8.20
C PHE A 65 9.99 9.04 -9.63
N MET A 66 9.29 10.17 -9.80
CA MET A 66 8.95 10.70 -11.13
C MET A 66 10.18 10.98 -11.99
N ALA A 67 11.21 11.59 -11.39
CA ALA A 67 12.44 11.90 -12.10
C ALA A 67 13.17 10.65 -12.59
N GLU A 68 13.16 9.58 -11.80
CA GLU A 68 13.77 8.31 -12.21
C GLU A 68 12.91 7.57 -13.22
N CYS A 69 11.57 7.55 -13.07
CA CYS A 69 10.66 6.98 -14.07
C CYS A 69 10.88 7.58 -15.46
N ALA A 70 11.07 8.90 -15.53
CA ALA A 70 11.39 9.58 -16.79
C ALA A 70 12.70 9.09 -17.42
N LYS A 71 13.72 8.76 -16.62
CA LYS A 71 15.01 8.23 -17.12
C LYS A 71 14.90 6.79 -17.62
N VAL A 72 14.10 5.95 -16.91
CA VAL A 72 13.96 4.54 -17.27
C VAL A 72 12.82 4.26 -18.25
N GLY A 73 12.06 5.28 -18.65
CA GLY A 73 11.05 5.21 -19.71
C GLY A 73 9.73 4.57 -19.29
N ILE A 74 9.34 4.64 -17.99
CA ILE A 74 8.03 4.21 -17.53
C ILE A 74 7.18 5.40 -17.08
N ALA A 75 5.85 5.29 -17.18
CA ALA A 75 4.94 6.36 -16.81
C ALA A 75 4.60 6.28 -15.30
N PRO A 76 4.86 7.36 -14.50
CA PRO A 76 4.61 7.35 -13.07
C PRO A 76 3.17 7.72 -12.72
N THR A 77 2.64 7.13 -11.64
CA THR A 77 1.54 7.70 -10.86
C THR A 77 2.02 8.09 -9.46
N ILE A 78 1.43 9.14 -8.90
CA ILE A 78 1.73 9.60 -7.54
C ILE A 78 0.52 9.36 -6.67
N GLY A 79 0.74 8.74 -5.53
CA GLY A 79 -0.27 8.51 -4.52
C GLY A 79 0.29 8.57 -3.10
N MET A 80 -0.61 8.48 -2.14
CA MET A 80 -0.31 8.35 -0.72
C MET A 80 -1.38 7.50 -0.05
N GLU A 81 -0.98 6.50 0.71
CA GLU A 81 -1.89 5.73 1.55
C GLU A 81 -1.95 6.31 2.96
N CYS A 82 -3.15 6.41 3.53
CA CYS A 82 -3.38 7.02 4.82
C CYS A 82 -4.37 6.19 5.63
N ARG A 83 -4.22 6.19 6.96
CA ARG A 83 -5.25 5.69 7.87
C ARG A 83 -6.19 6.82 8.25
N VAL A 84 -7.50 6.53 8.23
CA VAL A 84 -8.55 7.50 8.57
C VAL A 84 -9.47 6.93 9.64
N LYS A 85 -10.02 7.81 10.48
CA LYS A 85 -11.08 7.48 11.44
C LYS A 85 -12.44 7.49 10.75
N THR A 86 -13.28 6.52 11.10
CA THR A 86 -14.64 6.37 10.54
C THR A 86 -15.73 6.75 11.54
N GLU A 87 -15.40 7.55 12.54
CA GLU A 87 -16.37 8.13 13.48
C GLU A 87 -17.53 8.79 12.71
N ASP A 88 -18.73 8.76 13.28
CA ASP A 88 -19.94 9.32 12.69
C ASP A 88 -20.35 8.75 11.32
N THR A 89 -19.84 7.56 10.98
CA THR A 89 -20.23 6.82 9.77
C THR A 89 -20.80 5.43 10.12
N PRO A 90 -21.54 4.78 9.20
CA PRO A 90 -21.98 3.39 9.38
C PRO A 90 -20.85 2.36 9.53
N LEU A 91 -19.59 2.75 9.25
CA LEU A 91 -18.40 1.89 9.39
C LEU A 91 -17.82 1.92 10.81
N PHE A 92 -18.26 2.86 11.67
CA PHE A 92 -17.78 2.93 13.05
C PHE A 92 -18.08 1.63 13.83
N GLY A 93 -17.14 1.20 14.64
CA GLY A 93 -17.24 -0.05 15.42
C GLY A 93 -16.93 -1.33 14.63
N ARG A 94 -16.76 -1.26 13.30
CA ARG A 94 -16.46 -2.40 12.44
C ARG A 94 -14.95 -2.58 12.25
N LEU A 95 -14.53 -3.84 12.06
CA LEU A 95 -13.22 -4.14 11.49
C LEU A 95 -13.35 -3.95 9.98
N ILE A 96 -12.60 -3.00 9.43
CA ILE A 96 -12.69 -2.63 8.01
C ILE A 96 -11.49 -3.30 7.30
N ASN A 97 -10.71 -2.57 6.55
CA ASN A 97 -9.50 -3.05 5.88
C ASN A 97 -8.21 -2.85 6.72
N ASN A 98 -8.34 -2.49 7.97
CA ASN A 98 -7.23 -2.43 8.92
C ASN A 98 -7.30 -3.64 9.86
N PRO A 99 -6.34 -4.58 9.79
CA PRO A 99 -6.39 -5.80 10.59
C PRO A 99 -6.18 -5.58 12.09
N ASP A 100 -5.59 -4.46 12.47
CA ASP A 100 -5.10 -4.23 13.83
C ASP A 100 -6.11 -3.48 14.72
N GLN A 101 -7.09 -2.78 14.09
CA GLN A 101 -8.00 -1.92 14.83
C GLN A 101 -9.34 -1.71 14.11
N LYS A 102 -10.44 -1.75 14.87
CA LYS A 102 -11.78 -1.34 14.42
C LYS A 102 -11.86 0.17 14.25
N SER A 103 -12.81 0.64 13.43
CA SER A 103 -13.12 2.05 13.19
C SER A 103 -12.00 2.85 12.51
N ILE A 104 -10.95 2.20 12.06
CA ILE A 104 -9.86 2.78 11.28
C ILE A 104 -9.82 2.08 9.93
N ALA A 105 -9.78 2.86 8.85
CA ALA A 105 -9.66 2.36 7.50
C ALA A 105 -8.37 2.85 6.83
N TYR A 106 -7.81 2.04 5.92
CA TYR A 106 -6.83 2.48 4.94
C TYR A 106 -7.54 3.06 3.72
N VAL A 107 -7.10 4.21 3.29
CA VAL A 107 -7.58 4.92 2.11
C VAL A 107 -6.39 5.46 1.33
N ALA A 108 -6.55 5.64 0.04
CA ALA A 108 -5.48 6.13 -0.83
C ALA A 108 -5.90 7.39 -1.58
N MET A 109 -4.98 8.36 -1.70
CA MET A 109 -5.03 9.39 -2.71
C MET A 109 -4.28 8.88 -3.94
N HIS A 110 -4.91 8.86 -5.09
CA HIS A 110 -4.27 8.55 -6.36
C HIS A 110 -4.22 9.77 -7.28
N GLY A 111 -3.29 9.76 -8.22
CA GLY A 111 -3.20 10.82 -9.22
C GLY A 111 -2.98 12.21 -8.62
N ILE A 112 -2.21 12.32 -7.54
CA ILE A 112 -1.91 13.60 -6.90
C ILE A 112 -1.21 14.53 -7.91
N PRO A 113 -1.76 15.72 -8.21
CA PRO A 113 -1.09 16.67 -9.09
C PRO A 113 0.27 17.09 -8.52
N GLU A 114 1.31 17.15 -9.36
CA GLU A 114 2.67 17.52 -8.96
C GLU A 114 2.72 18.86 -8.19
N SER A 115 1.91 19.83 -8.62
CA SER A 115 1.79 21.14 -7.98
C SER A 115 1.21 21.09 -6.56
N GLN A 116 0.59 19.98 -6.15
CA GLN A 116 -0.06 19.83 -4.86
C GLN A 116 0.78 19.03 -3.85
N ILE A 117 1.93 18.50 -4.22
CA ILE A 117 2.80 17.70 -3.34
C ILE A 117 3.08 18.41 -2.01
N ASP A 118 3.42 19.71 -2.05
CA ASP A 118 3.72 20.46 -0.83
C ASP A 118 2.48 20.69 0.07
N ARG A 119 1.27 20.73 -0.53
CA ARG A 119 0.02 20.79 0.25
C ARG A 119 -0.28 19.47 0.92
N VAL A 120 -0.04 18.34 0.23
CA VAL A 120 -0.18 16.99 0.81
C VAL A 120 0.79 16.82 1.97
N GLU A 121 2.06 17.23 1.81
CA GLU A 121 3.05 17.20 2.90
C GLU A 121 2.59 18.00 4.12
N LYS A 122 2.08 19.22 3.92
CA LYS A 122 1.56 20.06 5.01
C LYS A 122 0.34 19.45 5.71
N PHE A 123 -0.52 18.76 4.96
CA PHE A 123 -1.70 18.08 5.51
C PHE A 123 -1.30 16.91 6.39
N ILE A 124 -0.37 16.06 5.93
CA ILE A 124 -0.07 14.81 6.64
C ILE A 124 0.99 14.96 7.76
N ALA A 125 1.83 15.99 7.72
CA ALA A 125 2.90 16.17 8.68
C ALA A 125 2.46 16.19 10.15
N PRO A 126 1.36 16.84 10.56
CA PRO A 126 0.85 16.79 11.94
C PRO A 126 0.46 15.37 12.37
N TYR A 127 -0.16 14.60 11.49
CA TYR A 127 -0.55 13.23 11.76
C TYR A 127 0.66 12.31 11.91
N ARG A 128 1.70 12.47 11.07
CA ARG A 128 2.99 11.77 11.26
C ARG A 128 3.64 12.11 12.60
N ALA A 129 3.57 13.36 13.04
CA ALA A 129 4.10 13.76 14.34
C ALA A 129 3.38 13.02 15.48
N CYS A 130 2.05 12.94 15.44
CA CYS A 130 1.26 12.14 16.39
C CYS A 130 1.62 10.65 16.32
N ARG A 131 1.78 10.09 15.12
CA ARG A 131 2.23 8.70 14.94
C ARG A 131 3.58 8.45 15.60
N ASN A 132 4.53 9.36 15.51
CA ASN A 132 5.84 9.22 16.14
C ASN A 132 5.77 9.24 17.67
N VAL A 133 4.80 9.94 18.28
CA VAL A 133 4.55 9.86 19.73
C VAL A 133 4.13 8.43 20.10
N ARG A 134 3.10 7.89 19.45
CA ARG A 134 2.65 6.50 19.65
C ARG A 134 3.76 5.48 19.40
N ASN A 135 4.56 5.68 18.36
CA ASN A 135 5.68 4.78 18.04
C ASN A 135 6.76 4.76 19.11
N ARG A 136 7.02 5.88 19.82
CA ARG A 136 7.94 5.89 20.98
C ARG A 136 7.43 5.00 22.10
N ASP A 137 6.13 5.06 22.39
CA ASP A 137 5.52 4.22 23.42
C ASP A 137 5.52 2.73 23.01
N MET A 138 5.26 2.43 21.73
CA MET A 138 5.37 1.06 21.20
C MET A 138 6.81 0.53 21.26
N LEU A 139 7.81 1.38 20.96
CA LEU A 139 9.22 0.99 21.07
C LEU A 139 9.60 0.70 22.54
N GLY A 140 9.02 1.43 23.49
CA GLY A 140 9.12 1.13 24.93
C GLY A 140 8.62 -0.27 25.27
N LYS A 141 7.45 -0.67 24.74
CA LYS A 141 6.93 -2.03 24.92
C LYS A 141 7.84 -3.10 24.30
N ILE A 142 8.43 -2.83 23.13
CA ILE A 142 9.43 -3.75 22.55
C ILE A 142 10.63 -3.90 23.49
N ALA A 143 11.12 -2.81 24.05
CA ALA A 143 12.24 -2.83 25.01
C ALA A 143 11.89 -3.67 26.26
N GLU A 144 10.70 -3.49 26.82
CA GLU A 144 10.22 -4.27 27.98
C GLU A 144 10.12 -5.77 27.66
N LEU A 145 9.58 -6.14 26.49
CA LEU A 145 9.41 -7.54 26.09
C LEU A 145 10.73 -8.25 25.81
N THR A 146 11.73 -7.52 25.30
CA THR A 146 12.98 -8.11 24.81
C THR A 146 14.16 -7.94 25.75
N GLY A 147 14.09 -6.97 26.67
CA GLY A 147 15.20 -6.56 27.52
C GLY A 147 16.26 -5.70 26.81
N PHE A 148 16.08 -5.40 25.52
CA PHE A 148 16.96 -4.47 24.81
C PHE A 148 16.63 -3.02 25.15
N SER A 149 17.62 -2.12 24.97
CA SER A 149 17.45 -0.68 25.23
C SER A 149 17.48 0.09 23.92
N PHE A 150 16.40 0.84 23.63
CA PHE A 150 16.25 1.63 22.41
C PHE A 150 16.06 3.11 22.73
N LYS A 151 16.54 3.97 21.83
CA LYS A 151 16.26 5.41 21.82
C LYS A 151 15.71 5.78 20.47
N PHE A 152 14.43 6.16 20.41
CA PHE A 152 13.70 6.37 19.16
C PHE A 152 14.46 7.25 18.16
N ASP A 153 14.85 8.46 18.57
CA ASP A 153 15.48 9.41 17.64
C ASP A 153 16.89 8.96 17.18
N ARG A 154 17.63 8.25 18.02
CA ARG A 154 18.95 7.73 17.67
C ARG A 154 18.86 6.51 16.76
N ASP A 155 17.99 5.56 17.10
CA ASP A 155 18.03 4.21 16.53
C ASP A 155 17.09 4.06 15.32
N ILE A 156 15.99 4.87 15.26
CA ILE A 156 15.06 4.88 14.13
C ILE A 156 15.56 5.77 12.99
N SER A 157 16.28 6.86 13.28
CA SER A 157 16.79 7.79 12.26
C SER A 157 17.62 7.12 11.15
N PRO A 158 18.52 6.16 11.44
CA PRO A 158 19.34 5.51 10.40
C PRO A 158 18.54 4.57 9.46
N ILE A 159 17.38 4.09 9.90
CA ILE A 159 16.58 3.09 9.18
C ILE A 159 15.27 3.65 8.63
N SER A 160 15.05 4.94 8.76
CA SER A 160 13.84 5.64 8.28
C SER A 160 14.19 7.02 7.76
N LEU A 161 13.27 7.63 7.00
CA LEU A 161 13.42 8.99 6.51
C LEU A 161 12.51 10.00 7.23
N TYR A 162 12.13 9.71 8.50
CA TYR A 162 11.13 10.54 9.19
C TYR A 162 11.55 12.01 9.34
N GLY A 163 12.85 12.29 9.44
CA GLY A 163 13.38 13.65 9.44
C GLY A 163 13.39 14.34 8.07
N LYS A 164 13.01 13.63 6.99
CA LYS A 164 12.99 14.10 5.60
C LYS A 164 11.60 13.96 4.95
N GLY A 165 10.54 13.93 5.76
CA GLY A 165 9.16 13.77 5.27
C GLY A 165 8.70 12.32 5.14
N GLY A 166 9.51 11.34 5.52
CA GLY A 166 9.10 9.94 5.62
C GLY A 166 8.29 9.65 6.88
N THR A 167 7.57 8.54 6.89
CA THR A 167 6.84 8.04 8.05
C THR A 167 7.58 6.92 8.76
N VAL A 168 7.38 6.77 10.06
CA VAL A 168 7.79 5.59 10.81
C VAL A 168 6.59 4.70 11.00
N THR A 169 6.67 3.48 10.49
CA THR A 169 5.65 2.44 10.66
C THR A 169 6.05 1.45 11.75
N GLU A 170 5.13 0.61 12.18
CA GLU A 170 5.38 -0.51 13.08
C GLU A 170 6.50 -1.43 12.56
N ARG A 171 6.64 -1.55 11.23
CA ARG A 171 7.73 -2.32 10.60
C ARG A 171 9.11 -1.76 10.91
N HIS A 172 9.29 -0.44 10.99
CA HIS A 172 10.58 0.16 11.37
C HIS A 172 10.97 -0.22 12.80
N LEU A 173 10.00 -0.21 13.75
CA LEU A 173 10.26 -0.59 15.13
C LEU A 173 10.71 -2.05 15.24
N LEU A 174 10.01 -2.94 14.51
CA LEU A 174 10.36 -4.35 14.47
C LEU A 174 11.65 -4.62 13.68
N TYR A 175 11.94 -3.83 12.64
CA TYR A 175 13.18 -3.97 11.87
C TYR A 175 14.40 -3.52 12.68
N LEU A 176 14.25 -2.51 13.56
CA LEU A 176 15.25 -2.19 14.55
C LEU A 176 15.51 -3.40 15.47
N LEU A 177 14.45 -4.06 15.95
CA LEU A 177 14.57 -5.29 16.72
C LEU A 177 15.26 -6.42 15.92
N VAL A 178 14.90 -6.61 14.64
CA VAL A 178 15.58 -7.58 13.74
C VAL A 178 17.07 -7.34 13.72
N LYS A 179 17.51 -6.09 13.47
CA LYS A 179 18.92 -5.74 13.43
C LYS A 179 19.61 -6.03 14.77
N THR A 180 18.98 -5.65 15.87
CA THR A 180 19.51 -5.90 17.20
C THR A 180 19.63 -7.40 17.50
N ILE A 181 18.66 -8.22 17.12
CA ILE A 181 18.73 -9.68 17.27
C ILE A 181 19.91 -10.22 16.45
N MET A 182 20.04 -9.83 15.17
CA MET A 182 21.12 -10.29 14.29
C MET A 182 22.51 -9.81 14.70
N GLU A 183 22.63 -8.74 15.48
CA GLU A 183 23.88 -8.28 16.07
C GLU A 183 24.29 -9.07 17.32
N ASN A 184 23.34 -9.69 18.02
CA ASN A 184 23.56 -10.38 19.28
C ASN A 184 23.54 -11.92 19.16
N TYR A 185 22.95 -12.46 18.10
CA TYR A 185 22.78 -13.90 17.88
C TYR A 185 23.16 -14.29 16.46
N ALA A 186 23.81 -15.46 16.30
CA ALA A 186 24.11 -15.98 14.98
C ALA A 186 22.82 -16.41 14.25
N LYS A 187 22.82 -16.20 12.93
CA LYS A 187 21.72 -16.70 12.06
C LYS A 187 21.55 -18.20 12.21
N GLY A 188 20.36 -18.68 11.98
CA GLY A 188 20.01 -20.09 12.11
C GLY A 188 19.49 -20.45 13.48
N GLU A 189 20.06 -21.47 14.10
CA GLU A 189 19.57 -22.08 15.34
C GLU A 189 19.52 -21.12 16.51
N GLU A 190 20.53 -20.24 16.70
CA GLU A 190 20.56 -19.30 17.83
C GLU A 190 19.38 -18.31 17.77
N ILE A 191 19.09 -17.76 16.60
CA ILE A 191 17.95 -16.85 16.43
C ILE A 191 16.64 -17.59 16.62
N VAL A 192 16.47 -18.80 16.08
CA VAL A 192 15.28 -19.61 16.26
C VAL A 192 15.05 -19.94 17.75
N ASN A 193 16.11 -20.32 18.46
CA ASN A 193 16.05 -20.57 19.91
C ASN A 193 15.71 -19.30 20.70
N TYR A 194 16.32 -18.15 20.36
CA TYR A 194 15.98 -16.87 20.99
C TYR A 194 14.49 -16.53 20.80
N LEU A 195 13.93 -16.72 19.60
CA LEU A 195 12.51 -16.49 19.33
C LEU A 195 11.63 -17.38 20.22
N GLY A 196 11.97 -18.66 20.35
CA GLY A 196 11.23 -19.63 21.18
C GLY A 196 11.33 -19.33 22.66
N GLU A 197 12.56 -19.27 23.18
CA GLU A 197 12.83 -19.20 24.61
C GLU A 197 12.56 -17.84 25.24
N LYS A 198 12.87 -16.75 24.51
CA LYS A 198 12.75 -15.38 25.04
C LYS A 198 11.45 -14.69 24.65
N LEU A 199 10.97 -14.91 23.43
CA LEU A 199 9.78 -14.21 22.93
C LEU A 199 8.52 -15.10 22.90
N GLY A 200 8.67 -16.43 23.14
CA GLY A 200 7.57 -17.38 23.07
C GLY A 200 6.99 -17.54 21.66
N ILE A 201 7.83 -17.34 20.63
CA ILE A 201 7.44 -17.42 19.22
C ILE A 201 7.88 -18.76 18.65
N THR A 202 6.90 -19.57 18.20
CA THR A 202 7.18 -20.83 17.54
C THR A 202 7.27 -20.63 16.04
N VAL A 203 8.47 -20.81 15.47
CA VAL A 203 8.69 -20.73 14.03
C VAL A 203 8.50 -22.13 13.42
N ALA A 204 7.69 -22.25 12.36
CA ALA A 204 7.40 -23.52 11.72
C ALA A 204 7.31 -23.40 10.19
N GLY A 205 7.26 -24.56 9.51
CA GLY A 205 7.03 -24.65 8.07
C GLY A 205 8.05 -23.91 7.23
N LYS A 206 7.58 -23.15 6.26
CA LYS A 206 8.43 -22.42 5.30
C LYS A 206 9.31 -21.37 5.95
N LEU A 207 8.79 -20.68 6.97
CA LEU A 207 9.53 -19.65 7.71
C LEU A 207 10.70 -20.25 8.51
N LEU A 208 10.51 -21.43 9.10
CA LEU A 208 11.63 -22.14 9.74
C LEU A 208 12.72 -22.47 8.74
N GLY A 209 12.36 -22.94 7.53
CA GLY A 209 13.34 -23.18 6.46
C GLY A 209 14.12 -21.92 6.09
N TYR A 210 13.46 -20.77 5.98
CA TYR A 210 14.12 -19.50 5.67
C TYR A 210 15.05 -19.01 6.79
N LEU A 211 14.66 -19.19 8.05
CA LEU A 211 15.50 -18.77 9.19
C LEU A 211 16.59 -19.81 9.55
N SER A 212 16.49 -21.03 9.06
CA SER A 212 17.59 -22.03 9.17
C SER A 212 18.67 -21.85 8.10
N ASP A 213 18.35 -21.21 6.99
CA ASP A 213 19.29 -20.92 5.91
C ASP A 213 20.08 -19.62 6.23
N THR A 214 21.32 -19.76 6.70
CA THR A 214 22.20 -18.64 7.06
C THR A 214 22.62 -17.80 5.85
N GLU A 215 22.56 -18.36 4.63
CA GLU A 215 22.89 -17.68 3.37
C GLU A 215 21.68 -17.02 2.71
N ASN A 216 20.51 -17.11 3.34
CA ASN A 216 19.29 -16.50 2.83
C ASN A 216 19.48 -14.97 2.65
N PRO A 217 19.39 -14.44 1.41
CA PRO A 217 19.60 -13.02 1.14
C PRO A 217 18.52 -12.11 1.70
N TYR A 218 17.38 -12.67 2.11
CA TYR A 218 16.21 -11.95 2.67
C TYR A 218 15.98 -12.28 4.14
N TYR A 219 17.01 -12.75 4.83
CA TYR A 219 16.92 -13.23 6.21
C TYR A 219 16.28 -12.22 7.15
N ASP A 220 16.69 -10.96 7.06
CA ASP A 220 16.18 -9.86 7.88
C ASP A 220 14.68 -9.58 7.62
N TYR A 221 14.23 -9.66 6.37
CA TYR A 221 12.80 -9.48 6.03
C TYR A 221 11.95 -10.70 6.43
N ASP A 222 12.50 -11.91 6.36
CA ASP A 222 11.79 -13.10 6.83
C ASP A 222 11.66 -13.09 8.36
N LEU A 223 12.72 -12.70 9.08
CA LEU A 223 12.68 -12.49 10.53
C LEU A 223 11.70 -11.38 10.91
N LEU A 224 11.68 -10.27 10.15
CA LEU A 224 10.69 -9.21 10.32
C LEU A 224 9.26 -9.75 10.17
N GLY A 225 9.00 -10.60 9.18
CA GLY A 225 7.70 -11.23 8.97
C GLY A 225 7.23 -12.03 10.18
N VAL A 226 8.13 -12.85 10.77
CA VAL A 226 7.85 -13.60 12.01
C VAL A 226 7.54 -12.65 13.17
N LEU A 227 8.40 -11.66 13.42
CA LEU A 227 8.19 -10.71 14.51
C LEU A 227 6.89 -9.91 14.34
N LYS A 228 6.55 -9.49 13.11
CA LYS A 228 5.31 -8.77 12.83
C LYS A 228 4.08 -9.60 13.20
N SER A 229 4.05 -10.85 12.81
CA SER A 229 2.93 -11.76 13.05
C SER A 229 2.63 -11.98 14.54
N ASP A 230 3.68 -12.04 15.37
CA ASP A 230 3.57 -12.47 16.77
C ASP A 230 3.75 -11.34 17.78
N LEU A 231 4.48 -10.28 17.45
CA LEU A 231 4.71 -9.17 18.37
C LEU A 231 3.76 -7.98 18.18
N VAL A 232 3.30 -7.70 16.95
CA VAL A 232 2.36 -6.56 16.75
C VAL A 232 1.16 -6.65 17.69
N PRO A 233 0.47 -7.79 17.87
CA PRO A 233 -0.65 -7.88 18.81
C PRO A 233 -0.28 -7.58 20.27
N LYS A 234 0.98 -7.77 20.67
CA LYS A 234 1.48 -7.54 22.04
C LYS A 234 1.91 -6.09 22.29
N ILE A 235 2.39 -5.41 21.27
CA ILE A 235 2.94 -4.06 21.39
C ILE A 235 1.99 -2.97 20.87
N TYR A 236 0.99 -3.33 20.07
CA TYR A 236 0.10 -2.38 19.40
C TYR A 236 -0.58 -1.44 20.40
N LEU A 237 -0.55 -0.17 20.09
CA LEU A 237 -1.33 0.86 20.73
C LEU A 237 -2.35 1.38 19.73
N PRO A 238 -3.60 1.63 20.13
CA PRO A 238 -4.62 2.15 19.22
C PRO A 238 -4.18 3.43 18.52
N ALA A 239 -4.36 3.48 17.21
CA ALA A 239 -4.20 4.68 16.41
C ALA A 239 -5.40 5.59 16.65
N ASP A 240 -5.16 6.88 16.82
CA ASP A 240 -6.20 7.89 17.03
C ASP A 240 -5.77 9.23 16.44
N ARG A 241 -4.98 10.04 17.17
CA ARG A 241 -4.57 11.40 16.77
C ARG A 241 -3.75 11.43 15.47
N GLU A 242 -3.21 10.32 15.05
CA GLU A 242 -2.44 10.15 13.82
C GLU A 242 -3.31 9.86 12.59
N CYS A 243 -4.62 9.75 12.78
CA CYS A 243 -5.57 9.46 11.71
C CYS A 243 -6.50 10.66 11.52
N PRO A 244 -6.51 11.33 10.37
CA PRO A 244 -7.53 12.32 10.06
C PRO A 244 -8.92 11.67 10.06
N HIS A 245 -9.96 12.46 10.26
CA HIS A 245 -11.33 12.00 10.04
C HIS A 245 -11.56 11.75 8.56
N ILE A 246 -12.35 10.73 8.22
CA ILE A 246 -12.58 10.33 6.83
C ILE A 246 -13.15 11.45 5.97
N THR A 247 -14.03 12.29 6.52
CA THR A 247 -14.60 13.45 5.80
C THR A 247 -13.55 14.52 5.54
N GLU A 248 -12.70 14.84 6.53
CA GLU A 248 -11.59 15.78 6.37
C GLU A 248 -10.62 15.31 5.27
N TYR A 249 -10.33 14.00 5.26
CA TYR A 249 -9.49 13.40 4.22
C TYR A 249 -10.11 13.55 2.82
N ILE A 250 -11.41 13.27 2.67
CA ILE A 250 -12.11 13.39 1.38
C ILE A 250 -12.16 14.84 0.90
N GLU A 251 -12.52 15.78 1.78
CA GLU A 251 -12.55 17.21 1.47
C GLU A 251 -11.17 17.71 1.04
N PHE A 252 -10.12 17.33 1.78
CA PHE A 252 -8.75 17.68 1.41
C PHE A 252 -8.39 17.10 0.06
N THR A 253 -8.64 15.81 -0.18
CA THR A 253 -8.33 15.13 -1.45
C THR A 253 -9.02 15.83 -2.62
N LYS A 254 -10.30 16.16 -2.48
CA LYS A 254 -11.05 16.94 -3.49
C LYS A 254 -10.43 18.33 -3.70
N SER A 255 -10.02 19.02 -2.63
CA SER A 255 -9.47 20.38 -2.70
C SER A 255 -8.15 20.51 -3.45
N ILE A 256 -7.40 19.41 -3.56
CA ILE A 256 -6.14 19.34 -4.30
C ILE A 256 -6.30 18.71 -5.70
N GLY A 257 -7.52 18.31 -6.06
CA GLY A 257 -7.82 17.66 -7.33
C GLY A 257 -7.25 16.25 -7.47
N ALA A 258 -6.94 15.56 -6.38
CA ALA A 258 -6.57 14.15 -6.36
C ALA A 258 -7.80 13.23 -6.37
N ILE A 259 -7.59 11.93 -6.56
CA ILE A 259 -8.62 10.90 -6.63
C ILE A 259 -8.64 10.13 -5.32
N SER A 260 -9.74 10.21 -4.55
CA SER A 260 -9.93 9.43 -3.34
C SER A 260 -10.32 8.00 -3.65
N ALA A 261 -9.59 7.03 -3.11
CA ALA A 261 -9.85 5.62 -3.29
C ALA A 261 -9.95 4.88 -1.95
N TYR A 262 -10.94 4.01 -1.82
CA TYR A 262 -11.00 3.04 -0.74
C TYR A 262 -10.15 1.82 -1.11
N ALA A 263 -9.31 1.35 -0.19
CA ALA A 263 -8.48 0.16 -0.39
C ALA A 263 -9.24 -1.10 0.04
N TYR A 264 -9.92 -1.76 -0.89
CA TYR A 264 -10.62 -3.01 -0.59
C TYR A 264 -9.64 -4.13 -0.28
N LEU A 265 -9.83 -4.76 0.87
CA LEU A 265 -8.99 -5.86 1.33
C LEU A 265 -9.68 -7.22 1.14
N GLY A 266 -10.96 -7.32 1.51
CA GLY A 266 -11.76 -8.54 1.45
C GLY A 266 -11.34 -9.61 2.46
N ASP A 267 -12.25 -10.52 2.75
CA ASP A 267 -11.99 -11.66 3.60
C ASP A 267 -10.94 -12.60 2.99
N VAL A 268 -10.07 -13.15 3.81
CA VAL A 268 -9.08 -14.14 3.37
C VAL A 268 -9.12 -15.38 4.25
N GLU A 269 -9.10 -16.57 3.65
CA GLU A 269 -9.00 -17.84 4.35
C GLU A 269 -7.56 -18.13 4.80
N GLY A 270 -6.59 -17.48 4.17
CA GLY A 270 -5.17 -17.51 4.52
C GLY A 270 -4.39 -16.49 3.68
N SER A 271 -3.23 -16.08 4.16
CA SER A 271 -2.37 -15.15 3.42
C SER A 271 -1.76 -15.80 2.17
N VAL A 272 -1.82 -15.12 1.04
CA VAL A 272 -1.11 -15.54 -0.18
C VAL A 272 0.41 -15.61 0.04
N THR A 273 0.93 -14.77 0.93
CA THR A 273 2.35 -14.72 1.31
C THR A 273 2.70 -15.62 2.49
N GLY A 274 1.69 -16.24 3.15
CA GLY A 274 1.87 -17.13 4.30
C GLY A 274 2.19 -16.41 5.62
N ASP A 275 2.17 -15.07 5.62
CA ASP A 275 2.50 -14.23 6.76
C ASP A 275 1.29 -13.77 7.58
N LYS A 276 0.06 -14.11 7.16
CA LYS A 276 -1.17 -13.75 7.86
C LYS A 276 -2.09 -14.95 8.05
N LYS A 277 -2.71 -15.01 9.22
CA LYS A 277 -3.80 -15.96 9.54
C LYS A 277 -5.07 -15.56 8.78
N ALA A 278 -6.01 -16.51 8.60
CA ALA A 278 -7.34 -16.23 8.06
C ALA A 278 -7.99 -15.06 8.81
N GLN A 279 -8.53 -14.09 8.09
CA GLN A 279 -9.12 -12.87 8.66
C GLN A 279 -10.39 -12.49 7.92
N LYS A 280 -11.37 -12.00 8.69
CA LYS A 280 -12.61 -11.41 8.20
C LYS A 280 -12.51 -9.90 8.27
N PHE A 281 -12.94 -9.26 7.20
CA PHE A 281 -12.91 -7.81 7.04
C PHE A 281 -14.30 -7.29 6.65
N GLU A 282 -14.45 -6.76 5.42
CA GLU A 282 -15.63 -6.01 5.00
C GLU A 282 -16.67 -6.83 4.22
N ASP A 283 -16.41 -8.07 3.85
CA ASP A 283 -17.31 -8.84 2.96
C ASP A 283 -18.71 -9.07 3.56
N ASP A 284 -18.80 -9.29 4.87
CA ASP A 284 -20.09 -9.51 5.58
C ASP A 284 -21.02 -8.26 5.54
N TYR A 285 -20.49 -7.06 5.23
CA TYR A 285 -21.25 -5.80 5.19
C TYR A 285 -20.91 -4.93 3.98
N ILE A 286 -20.57 -5.57 2.86
CA ILE A 286 -20.12 -4.93 1.62
C ILE A 286 -21.11 -3.87 1.11
N ASP A 287 -22.42 -4.08 1.27
CA ASP A 287 -23.46 -3.12 0.86
C ASP A 287 -23.40 -1.85 1.71
N ILE A 288 -23.23 -1.99 3.02
CA ILE A 288 -23.06 -0.83 3.94
C ILE A 288 -21.79 -0.08 3.57
N LEU A 289 -20.70 -0.79 3.30
CA LEU A 289 -19.44 -0.18 2.88
C LEU A 289 -19.64 0.67 1.63
N PHE A 290 -20.15 0.08 0.53
CA PHE A 290 -20.26 0.79 -0.74
C PHE A 290 -21.25 1.96 -0.69
N ASN A 291 -22.36 1.83 0.02
CA ASN A 291 -23.28 2.95 0.24
C ASN A 291 -22.58 4.09 1.02
N THR A 292 -21.82 3.76 2.06
CA THR A 292 -21.05 4.76 2.83
C THR A 292 -19.98 5.44 1.96
N LEU A 293 -19.28 4.69 1.09
CA LEU A 293 -18.29 5.28 0.17
C LEU A 293 -18.94 6.28 -0.81
N ALA A 294 -20.12 5.95 -1.33
CA ALA A 294 -20.88 6.83 -2.21
C ALA A 294 -21.35 8.09 -1.47
N ASP A 295 -21.90 7.95 -0.26
CA ASP A 295 -22.38 9.06 0.57
C ASP A 295 -21.25 10.02 0.98
N LEU A 296 -20.06 9.47 1.24
CA LEU A 296 -18.84 10.24 1.54
C LEU A 296 -18.20 10.89 0.30
N GLY A 297 -18.59 10.46 -0.90
CA GLY A 297 -18.09 11.01 -2.16
C GLY A 297 -16.71 10.48 -2.58
N PHE A 298 -16.38 9.22 -2.26
CA PHE A 298 -15.22 8.56 -2.85
C PHE A 298 -15.30 8.50 -4.37
N ASN A 299 -14.15 8.64 -5.02
CA ASN A 299 -14.06 8.58 -6.48
C ASN A 299 -13.75 7.18 -7.00
N ALA A 300 -13.09 6.33 -6.19
CA ALA A 300 -12.53 5.07 -6.62
C ALA A 300 -12.50 3.99 -5.53
N VAL A 301 -12.30 2.76 -5.97
CA VAL A 301 -11.89 1.63 -5.13
C VAL A 301 -10.60 1.06 -5.72
N THR A 302 -9.59 0.85 -4.88
CA THR A 302 -8.36 0.14 -5.26
C THR A 302 -8.35 -1.26 -4.65
N TYR A 303 -7.86 -2.24 -5.40
CA TYR A 303 -7.79 -3.64 -4.96
C TYR A 303 -6.66 -4.40 -5.66
N MET A 304 -6.29 -5.55 -5.10
CA MET A 304 -5.23 -6.43 -5.61
C MET A 304 -5.84 -7.66 -6.32
N PRO A 305 -5.75 -7.76 -7.65
CA PRO A 305 -6.25 -8.94 -8.37
C PRO A 305 -5.65 -10.27 -7.93
N SER A 306 -4.39 -10.27 -7.44
CA SER A 306 -3.70 -11.47 -6.96
C SER A 306 -4.15 -11.94 -5.57
N ARG A 307 -4.82 -11.07 -4.79
CA ARG A 307 -5.13 -11.32 -3.38
C ARG A 307 -6.49 -12.01 -3.19
N ASN A 308 -7.50 -11.51 -3.88
CA ASN A 308 -8.89 -11.88 -3.66
C ASN A 308 -9.32 -13.02 -4.61
N THR A 309 -10.37 -13.73 -4.22
CA THR A 309 -11.00 -14.73 -5.11
C THR A 309 -11.71 -14.04 -6.27
N MET A 310 -11.87 -14.73 -7.40
CA MET A 310 -12.56 -14.16 -8.56
C MET A 310 -14.00 -13.75 -8.23
N ALA A 311 -14.69 -14.52 -7.39
CA ALA A 311 -16.06 -14.17 -6.94
C ALA A 311 -16.11 -12.86 -6.15
N GLN A 312 -15.14 -12.61 -5.26
CA GLN A 312 -15.00 -11.32 -4.57
C GLN A 312 -14.73 -10.19 -5.56
N LEU A 313 -13.80 -10.40 -6.48
CA LEU A 313 -13.43 -9.38 -7.49
C LEU A 313 -14.59 -9.04 -8.43
N GLU A 314 -15.35 -10.03 -8.90
CA GLU A 314 -16.55 -9.82 -9.70
C GLU A 314 -17.61 -8.99 -8.96
N LEU A 315 -17.83 -9.30 -7.67
CA LEU A 315 -18.74 -8.52 -6.83
C LEU A 315 -18.28 -7.06 -6.71
N ILE A 316 -17.00 -6.83 -6.43
CA ILE A 316 -16.44 -5.48 -6.31
C ILE A 316 -16.52 -4.72 -7.63
N MET A 317 -16.16 -5.36 -8.75
CA MET A 317 -16.27 -4.76 -10.08
C MET A 317 -17.72 -4.34 -10.41
N GLN A 318 -18.71 -5.20 -10.07
CA GLN A 318 -20.12 -4.88 -10.26
C GLN A 318 -20.57 -3.71 -9.37
N LYS A 319 -20.17 -3.69 -8.09
CA LYS A 319 -20.48 -2.59 -7.16
C LYS A 319 -19.91 -1.27 -7.66
N CYS A 320 -18.65 -1.26 -8.08
CA CYS A 320 -18.00 -0.08 -8.64
C CYS A 320 -18.72 0.43 -9.89
N ALA A 321 -19.11 -0.47 -10.80
CA ALA A 321 -19.85 -0.11 -12.01
C ALA A 321 -21.21 0.53 -11.68
N ASN A 322 -21.96 -0.05 -10.73
CA ASN A 322 -23.27 0.43 -10.33
C ASN A 322 -23.22 1.81 -9.66
N MET A 323 -22.11 2.14 -8.99
CA MET A 323 -21.93 3.39 -8.22
C MET A 323 -21.01 4.41 -8.92
N ASN A 324 -20.62 4.15 -10.19
CA ASN A 324 -19.71 4.99 -10.95
C ASN A 324 -18.36 5.26 -10.23
N LEU A 325 -17.83 4.26 -9.54
CA LEU A 325 -16.51 4.32 -8.88
C LEU A 325 -15.43 3.82 -9.83
N LEU A 326 -14.35 4.60 -9.97
CA LEU A 326 -13.17 4.19 -10.72
C LEU A 326 -12.52 2.98 -10.03
N GLN A 327 -12.10 2.01 -10.83
CA GLN A 327 -11.41 0.83 -10.32
C GLN A 327 -9.91 0.96 -10.58
N ILE A 328 -9.10 0.79 -9.55
CA ILE A 328 -7.65 0.93 -9.60
C ILE A 328 -7.02 -0.37 -9.10
N SER A 329 -6.01 -0.89 -9.80
CA SER A 329 -5.23 -2.02 -9.32
C SER A 329 -3.89 -1.57 -8.74
N GLY A 330 -3.35 -2.34 -7.80
CA GLY A 330 -2.00 -2.17 -7.30
C GLY A 330 -1.61 -3.33 -6.40
N GLU A 331 -0.47 -3.97 -6.69
CA GLU A 331 0.17 -4.91 -5.79
C GLU A 331 0.96 -4.12 -4.75
N ASP A 332 0.67 -4.33 -3.47
CA ASP A 332 1.35 -3.67 -2.34
C ASP A 332 2.79 -4.18 -2.22
N ILE A 333 3.73 -3.50 -2.90
CA ILE A 333 5.15 -3.87 -2.91
C ILE A 333 5.88 -3.17 -1.78
N ASN A 334 6.27 -3.92 -0.75
CA ASN A 334 6.98 -3.41 0.43
C ASN A 334 8.03 -4.39 1.00
N THR A 335 8.26 -5.53 0.33
CA THR A 335 9.29 -6.50 0.71
C THR A 335 10.05 -7.01 -0.53
N PRO A 336 11.29 -7.49 -0.38
CA PRO A 336 12.12 -7.94 -1.52
C PRO A 336 11.65 -9.26 -2.14
N ARG A 337 10.74 -10.00 -1.47
CA ARG A 337 10.18 -11.26 -2.00
C ARG A 337 8.98 -11.07 -2.93
N GLN A 338 8.43 -9.86 -2.99
CA GLN A 338 7.24 -9.58 -3.80
C GLN A 338 7.60 -9.32 -5.26
N SER A 339 6.78 -9.83 -6.17
CA SER A 339 6.89 -9.54 -7.60
C SER A 339 6.28 -8.17 -7.92
N PHE A 340 6.99 -7.36 -8.72
CA PHE A 340 6.43 -6.11 -9.24
C PHE A 340 5.33 -6.33 -10.27
N VAL A 341 5.29 -7.52 -10.88
CA VAL A 341 4.27 -7.92 -11.86
C VAL A 341 3.14 -8.66 -11.15
N CYS A 342 1.91 -8.18 -11.32
CA CYS A 342 0.70 -8.91 -11.01
C CYS A 342 0.33 -9.80 -12.20
N GLU A 343 0.62 -11.10 -12.12
CA GLU A 343 0.31 -12.04 -13.22
C GLU A 343 -1.19 -12.15 -13.49
N ALA A 344 -2.03 -11.94 -12.47
CA ALA A 344 -3.49 -11.94 -12.62
C ALA A 344 -3.98 -10.88 -13.62
N MET A 345 -3.25 -9.76 -13.78
CA MET A 345 -3.58 -8.71 -14.75
C MET A 345 -3.55 -9.16 -16.22
N ALA A 346 -3.00 -10.35 -16.50
CA ALA A 346 -3.06 -10.94 -17.85
C ALA A 346 -4.46 -11.49 -18.19
N ASP A 347 -5.34 -11.67 -17.21
CA ASP A 347 -6.72 -12.08 -17.43
C ASP A 347 -7.50 -10.93 -18.10
N PRO A 348 -8.24 -11.19 -19.22
CA PRO A 348 -9.06 -10.20 -19.88
C PRO A 348 -10.10 -9.51 -19.00
N ALA A 349 -10.55 -10.15 -17.92
CA ALA A 349 -11.46 -9.54 -16.93
C ALA A 349 -10.89 -8.25 -16.31
N PHE A 350 -9.57 -8.11 -16.25
CA PHE A 350 -8.89 -6.95 -15.65
C PHE A 350 -8.42 -5.92 -16.68
N ALA A 351 -8.76 -6.07 -17.96
CA ALA A 351 -8.36 -5.11 -19.01
C ALA A 351 -8.77 -3.66 -18.68
N GLY A 352 -9.91 -3.48 -17.99
CA GLY A 352 -10.38 -2.17 -17.52
C GLY A 352 -9.45 -1.48 -16.54
N LEU A 353 -8.70 -2.25 -15.71
CA LEU A 353 -7.75 -1.71 -14.73
C LEU A 353 -6.52 -1.10 -15.40
N ILE A 354 -6.11 -1.65 -16.53
CA ILE A 354 -5.02 -1.11 -17.37
C ILE A 354 -5.45 0.25 -17.93
N GLU A 355 -6.67 0.34 -18.44
CA GLU A 355 -7.25 1.58 -18.97
C GLU A 355 -7.38 2.64 -17.87
N SER A 356 -7.85 2.25 -16.69
CA SER A 356 -7.93 3.12 -15.51
C SER A 356 -6.56 3.65 -15.08
N THR A 357 -5.51 2.83 -15.15
CA THR A 357 -4.14 3.28 -14.83
C THR A 357 -3.65 4.34 -15.82
N TRP A 358 -3.87 4.15 -17.12
CA TRP A 358 -3.56 5.19 -18.10
C TRP A 358 -4.40 6.45 -17.89
N ALA A 359 -5.64 6.29 -17.44
CA ALA A 359 -6.49 7.43 -17.09
C ALA A 359 -5.96 8.20 -15.87
N LEU A 360 -5.38 7.52 -14.85
CA LEU A 360 -4.69 8.18 -13.73
C LEU A 360 -3.51 9.03 -14.22
N ILE A 361 -2.70 8.50 -15.13
CA ILE A 361 -1.58 9.23 -15.72
C ILE A 361 -2.10 10.44 -16.50
N GLY A 362 -3.14 10.26 -17.29
CA GLY A 362 -3.79 11.34 -18.03
C GLY A 362 -4.36 12.43 -17.12
N HIS A 363 -4.96 12.03 -16.01
CA HIS A 363 -5.42 12.93 -14.97
C HIS A 363 -4.26 13.77 -14.40
N GLN A 364 -3.13 13.16 -14.03
CA GLN A 364 -1.96 13.89 -13.55
C GLN A 364 -1.39 14.87 -14.61
N LYS A 365 -1.34 14.46 -15.89
CA LYS A 365 -0.94 15.34 -16.98
C LYS A 365 -1.88 16.53 -17.15
N ALA A 366 -3.20 16.30 -17.13
CA ALA A 366 -4.22 17.33 -17.31
C ALA A 366 -4.25 18.33 -16.15
N THR A 367 -4.03 17.87 -14.91
CA THR A 367 -4.02 18.69 -13.69
C THR A 367 -2.74 19.48 -13.48
N LYS A 368 -1.71 19.27 -14.30
CA LYS A 368 -0.41 19.97 -14.17
C LYS A 368 -0.54 21.49 -14.25
N ALA A 369 -1.38 21.98 -15.17
CA ALA A 369 -1.62 23.41 -15.35
C ALA A 369 -2.76 23.93 -14.47
N ASP A 370 -3.82 23.15 -14.31
CA ASP A 370 -5.01 23.52 -13.55
C ASP A 370 -5.70 22.23 -13.03
N ILE A 371 -5.89 22.15 -11.71
CA ILE A 371 -6.55 21.03 -11.05
C ILE A 371 -8.01 20.85 -11.51
N GLN A 372 -8.65 21.92 -12.04
CA GLN A 372 -10.00 21.87 -12.60
C GLN A 372 -10.08 21.07 -13.93
N ASN A 373 -8.95 20.70 -14.49
CA ASN A 373 -8.90 19.78 -15.65
C ASN A 373 -8.83 18.30 -15.21
N GLY A 374 -8.90 18.01 -13.91
CA GLY A 374 -8.86 16.66 -13.38
C GLY A 374 -10.11 15.84 -13.72
N MET A 375 -9.97 14.52 -13.74
CA MET A 375 -11.01 13.55 -14.12
C MET A 375 -12.31 13.69 -13.33
N PHE A 376 -12.24 14.11 -12.06
CA PHE A 376 -13.39 14.23 -11.15
C PHE A 376 -13.74 15.68 -10.80
N SER A 377 -13.23 16.66 -11.56
CA SER A 377 -13.66 18.04 -11.43
C SER A 377 -15.08 18.22 -11.97
N GLU A 378 -15.82 19.17 -11.44
CA GLU A 378 -17.19 19.49 -11.89
C GLU A 378 -17.24 19.81 -13.39
N LYS A 379 -16.25 20.57 -13.89
CA LYS A 379 -16.08 20.88 -15.31
C LYS A 379 -15.95 19.61 -16.17
N THR A 380 -15.13 18.65 -15.75
CA THR A 380 -14.90 17.41 -16.49
C THR A 380 -16.11 16.47 -16.40
N ILE A 381 -16.75 16.39 -15.23
CA ILE A 381 -17.98 15.59 -15.06
C ILE A 381 -19.10 16.13 -15.95
N ALA A 382 -19.25 17.46 -16.07
CA ALA A 382 -20.24 18.06 -16.96
C ALA A 382 -19.95 17.77 -18.44
N ALA A 383 -18.67 17.77 -18.85
CA ALA A 383 -18.28 17.48 -20.23
C ALA A 383 -18.37 15.99 -20.59
N TYR A 384 -18.08 15.11 -19.63
CA TYR A 384 -18.08 13.65 -19.77
C TYR A 384 -18.84 13.01 -18.59
N PRO A 385 -20.18 13.02 -18.57
CA PRO A 385 -20.96 12.54 -17.42
C PRO A 385 -20.82 11.04 -17.19
N VAL A 386 -20.56 10.24 -18.23
CA VAL A 386 -20.35 8.81 -18.13
C VAL A 386 -18.90 8.51 -17.74
N LEU A 387 -18.70 7.77 -16.64
CA LEU A 387 -17.36 7.48 -16.12
C LEU A 387 -16.48 6.77 -17.16
N ASN A 388 -17.02 5.81 -17.89
CA ASN A 388 -16.26 5.06 -18.90
C ASN A 388 -15.73 5.97 -20.03
N ASP A 389 -16.47 7.00 -20.42
CA ASP A 389 -16.02 7.96 -21.43
C ASP A 389 -14.93 8.88 -20.87
N ARG A 390 -15.02 9.26 -19.58
CA ARG A 390 -13.95 9.97 -18.88
C ARG A 390 -12.68 9.12 -18.81
N ILE A 391 -12.80 7.83 -18.46
CA ILE A 391 -11.65 6.90 -18.43
C ILE A 391 -10.97 6.86 -19.79
N LYS A 392 -11.71 6.64 -20.87
CA LYS A 392 -11.15 6.61 -22.23
C LYS A 392 -10.48 7.94 -22.63
N HIS A 393 -11.15 9.06 -22.32
CA HIS A 393 -10.60 10.40 -22.60
C HIS A 393 -9.27 10.60 -21.88
N PHE A 394 -9.21 10.37 -20.57
CA PHE A 394 -7.99 10.55 -19.81
C PHE A 394 -6.92 9.51 -20.13
N ALA A 395 -7.28 8.28 -20.43
CA ALA A 395 -6.33 7.27 -20.88
C ALA A 395 -5.65 7.66 -22.21
N SER A 396 -6.37 8.31 -23.12
CA SER A 396 -5.78 8.85 -24.35
C SER A 396 -4.76 9.97 -24.11
N ILE A 397 -4.95 10.78 -23.05
CA ILE A 397 -3.98 11.79 -22.61
C ILE A 397 -2.78 11.11 -21.90
N GLY A 398 -3.06 10.01 -21.21
CA GLY A 398 -2.06 9.28 -20.44
C GLY A 398 -1.01 8.59 -21.29
N ARG A 399 -1.42 7.99 -22.40
CA ARG A 399 -0.56 7.32 -23.38
C ARG A 399 0.19 8.36 -24.21
#